data_be9cd08c9e33f0b6dfa373edbcf21ccf
#
_entry.id   be9cd08c9e33f0b6dfa373edbcf21ccf
#
_cell.length_a   1.000
_cell.length_b   1.000
_cell.length_c   1.000
_cell.angle_alpha   90.00
_cell.angle_beta   90.00
_cell.angle_gamma   90.00
#
_symmetry.space_group_name_H-M   'P 1'
#
loop_
_entity.id
_entity.type
_entity.pdbx_description
1 polymer ?
#
loop_
_entity_poly.entity_id
_entity_poly.type
_entity_poly.pdbx_seq_one_letter_code
_entity_poly.pdbx_strand_id
1 'polypeptide(L)'
;MTPTAERGPAQPDDEVLAEGELTVLGRIRSASNATFLCEANFRDRQVHCVYKPIRGEAPLWDFPDGTLAGREVGACLVSAALGWNLVPRTIVRDGPAGSGMVQRWVDQPGDEVGDEPAAGPDLVDLLPAGHLPPGFLPILQAYDYAGDEVTLVHADDPRLFRLAVFDVLINNADRKGGHVLTGVDGAVYGVDHGVSLHVEDKLRTVLWGWAGKPVDDETLADVAALRDGFAELAEQLRPHVTAAEIAALRSRIVGLLDDPVMPSPDRHRPIPWPAF
;
A
#
# COMPACT_ATOMS: atom_id res chain seq x y z
N MET A 1 7.85 35.31 -11.26
CA MET A 1 6.90 34.95 -10.20
C MET A 1 6.46 33.52 -10.52
N THR A 2 7.05 32.57 -9.83
CA THR A 2 6.77 31.12 -9.97
C THR A 2 5.48 30.84 -9.18
N PRO A 3 4.48 30.15 -9.72
CA PRO A 3 3.32 29.78 -8.95
C PRO A 3 3.77 28.74 -7.91
N THR A 4 3.64 29.09 -6.64
CA THR A 4 3.71 28.17 -5.52
C THR A 4 2.56 27.19 -5.70
N ALA A 5 2.85 25.91 -5.95
CA ALA A 5 1.84 24.87 -5.94
C ALA A 5 1.14 24.91 -4.58
N GLU A 6 -0.11 25.32 -4.57
CA GLU A 6 -0.96 25.27 -3.38
C GLU A 6 -1.07 23.81 -2.97
N ARG A 7 -0.48 23.45 -1.82
CA ARG A 7 -0.85 22.19 -1.15
C ARG A 7 -2.36 22.22 -1.00
N GLY A 8 -3.02 21.20 -1.53
CA GLY A 8 -4.44 21.03 -1.27
C GLY A 8 -4.71 21.17 0.24
N PRO A 9 -5.88 21.66 0.66
CA PRO A 9 -6.17 21.86 2.06
C PRO A 9 -5.89 20.58 2.82
N ALA A 10 -5.00 20.68 3.86
CA ALA A 10 -4.71 19.57 4.76
C ALA A 10 -6.06 19.02 5.26
N GLN A 11 -6.29 17.73 5.06
CA GLN A 11 -7.53 17.13 5.56
C GLN A 11 -7.55 17.34 7.08
N PRO A 12 -8.71 17.63 7.67
CA PRO A 12 -8.83 17.89 9.10
C PRO A 12 -8.14 16.83 9.98
N ASP A 13 -8.06 15.57 9.51
CA ASP A 13 -7.44 14.45 10.22
C ASP A 13 -5.91 14.48 10.20
N ASP A 14 -5.27 15.17 9.24
CA ASP A 14 -3.81 15.26 9.14
C ASP A 14 -3.18 15.94 10.37
N GLU A 15 -3.82 16.98 10.89
CA GLU A 15 -3.39 17.69 12.10
C GLU A 15 -3.53 16.79 13.34
N VAL A 16 -4.62 16.00 13.41
CA VAL A 16 -4.84 15.04 14.52
C VAL A 16 -3.77 13.95 14.50
N LEU A 17 -3.46 13.40 13.34
CA LEU A 17 -2.41 12.39 13.23
C LEU A 17 -1.02 12.95 13.58
N ALA A 18 -0.73 14.20 13.19
CA ALA A 18 0.56 14.82 13.40
C ALA A 18 0.80 15.27 14.85
N GLU A 19 -0.20 15.91 15.47
CA GLU A 19 -0.07 16.62 16.74
C GLU A 19 -0.81 15.93 17.90
N GLY A 20 -1.76 15.01 17.61
CA GLY A 20 -2.60 14.39 18.62
C GLY A 20 -1.84 13.50 19.59
N GLU A 21 -2.30 13.42 20.84
CA GLU A 21 -1.81 12.45 21.82
C GLU A 21 -2.19 11.03 21.36
N LEU A 22 -1.19 10.11 21.29
CA LEU A 22 -1.39 8.73 20.89
C LEU A 22 -1.68 7.85 22.11
N THR A 23 -2.85 7.25 22.16
CA THR A 23 -3.25 6.25 23.15
C THR A 23 -3.29 4.87 22.49
N VAL A 24 -2.55 3.91 23.04
CA VAL A 24 -2.56 2.52 22.55
C VAL A 24 -3.84 1.83 23.00
N LEU A 25 -4.66 1.37 22.05
CA LEU A 25 -5.87 0.60 22.30
C LEU A 25 -5.60 -0.90 22.34
N GLY A 26 -4.64 -1.39 21.51
CA GLY A 26 -4.31 -2.79 21.45
C GLY A 26 -3.13 -3.09 20.54
N ARG A 27 -2.68 -4.36 20.56
CA ARG A 27 -1.64 -4.86 19.64
C ARG A 27 -2.28 -5.71 18.55
N ILE A 28 -1.94 -5.44 17.30
CA ILE A 28 -2.34 -6.25 16.15
C ILE A 28 -1.43 -7.49 16.12
N ARG A 29 -2.00 -8.66 16.44
CA ARG A 29 -1.23 -9.91 16.64
C ARG A 29 -0.84 -10.60 15.33
N SER A 30 -1.55 -10.35 14.25
CA SER A 30 -1.26 -10.91 12.92
C SER A 30 -0.05 -10.25 12.25
N ALA A 31 0.39 -9.09 12.73
CA ALA A 31 1.52 -8.38 12.15
C ALA A 31 2.86 -8.98 12.59
N SER A 32 3.82 -9.07 11.66
CA SER A 32 5.18 -9.60 11.90
C SER A 32 6.00 -8.70 12.83
N ASN A 33 5.80 -7.39 12.75
CA ASN A 33 6.46 -6.37 13.57
C ASN A 33 5.56 -5.89 14.71
N ALA A 34 6.11 -5.13 15.64
CA ALA A 34 5.33 -4.49 16.70
C ALA A 34 4.37 -3.46 16.10
N THR A 35 3.09 -3.84 15.99
CA THR A 35 2.03 -3.03 15.39
C THR A 35 0.92 -2.81 16.39
N PHE A 36 0.53 -1.56 16.59
CA PHE A 36 -0.46 -1.17 17.56
C PHE A 36 -1.63 -0.42 16.89
N LEU A 37 -2.84 -0.79 17.28
CA LEU A 37 -4.01 0.05 17.07
C LEU A 37 -3.98 1.16 18.12
N CYS A 38 -4.05 2.38 17.67
CA CYS A 38 -4.01 3.57 18.51
C CYS A 38 -5.16 4.50 18.18
N GLU A 39 -5.40 5.41 19.10
CA GLU A 39 -6.26 6.55 18.97
C GLU A 39 -5.41 7.81 19.09
N ALA A 40 -5.51 8.71 18.12
CA ALA A 40 -4.91 10.03 18.17
C ALA A 40 -5.96 11.06 18.58
N ASN A 41 -5.71 11.83 19.65
CA ASN A 41 -6.63 12.83 20.17
C ASN A 41 -6.01 14.22 20.09
N PHE A 42 -6.67 15.14 19.40
CA PHE A 42 -6.25 16.52 19.27
C PHE A 42 -7.44 17.49 19.37
N ARG A 43 -7.44 18.34 20.39
CA ARG A 43 -8.58 19.22 20.74
C ARG A 43 -9.85 18.37 20.98
N ASP A 44 -10.89 18.59 20.18
CA ASP A 44 -12.19 17.90 20.22
C ASP A 44 -12.34 16.82 19.14
N ARG A 45 -11.21 16.43 18.52
CA ARG A 45 -11.17 15.48 17.40
C ARG A 45 -10.34 14.25 17.75
N GLN A 46 -10.80 13.12 17.24
CA GLN A 46 -10.25 11.80 17.47
C GLN A 46 -10.14 11.04 16.14
N VAL A 47 -9.03 10.33 15.94
CA VAL A 47 -8.79 9.52 14.75
C VAL A 47 -8.13 8.21 15.17
N HIS A 48 -8.65 7.09 14.70
CA HIS A 48 -7.98 5.79 14.83
C HIS A 48 -6.80 5.71 13.86
N CYS A 49 -5.72 5.09 14.32
CA CYS A 49 -4.51 4.93 13.54
C CYS A 49 -3.72 3.67 13.90
N VAL A 50 -2.90 3.22 12.99
CA VAL A 50 -1.89 2.18 13.23
C VAL A 50 -0.58 2.86 13.57
N TYR A 51 0.08 2.39 14.65
CA TYR A 51 1.41 2.83 15.04
C TYR A 51 2.40 1.67 14.99
N LYS A 52 3.49 1.85 14.24
CA LYS A 52 4.59 0.87 14.12
C LYS A 52 5.90 1.56 14.57
N PRO A 53 6.39 1.32 15.79
CA PRO A 53 7.64 1.93 16.26
C PRO A 53 8.85 1.37 15.51
N ILE A 54 9.77 2.24 15.07
CA ILE A 54 10.99 1.85 14.35
C ILE A 54 11.82 0.84 15.17
N ARG A 55 11.91 1.03 16.49
CA ARG A 55 12.63 0.09 17.36
C ARG A 55 12.02 -1.33 17.43
N GLY A 56 10.81 -1.50 16.90
CA GLY A 56 10.09 -2.78 16.81
C GLY A 56 10.21 -3.45 15.44
N GLU A 57 10.93 -2.84 14.51
CA GLU A 57 11.20 -3.42 13.19
C GLU A 57 12.17 -4.59 13.32
N ALA A 58 11.82 -5.74 12.73
CA ALA A 58 12.74 -6.86 12.57
C ALA A 58 13.71 -6.53 11.41
N PRO A 59 15.03 -6.61 11.62
CA PRO A 59 15.98 -6.39 10.54
C PRO A 59 15.76 -7.36 9.39
N LEU A 60 15.65 -6.83 8.18
CA LEU A 60 15.52 -7.61 6.95
C LEU A 60 16.87 -7.58 6.19
N TRP A 61 17.45 -8.74 5.97
CA TRP A 61 18.74 -8.87 5.30
C TRP A 61 18.73 -8.32 3.86
N ASP A 62 17.58 -8.35 3.22
CA ASP A 62 17.38 -7.89 1.85
C ASP A 62 16.80 -6.46 1.72
N PHE A 63 16.64 -5.76 2.86
CA PHE A 63 16.32 -4.33 2.97
C PHE A 63 17.24 -3.66 4.01
N PRO A 64 18.56 -3.61 3.74
CA PRO A 64 19.55 -3.17 4.74
C PRO A 64 19.54 -1.67 4.99
N ASP A 65 19.00 -0.88 4.06
CA ASP A 65 19.05 0.58 4.10
C ASP A 65 17.74 1.18 4.61
N GLY A 66 17.85 2.28 5.37
CA GLY A 66 16.69 3.03 5.87
C GLY A 66 15.88 2.28 6.92
N THR A 67 14.61 2.60 7.02
CA THR A 67 13.65 1.98 7.93
C THR A 67 12.41 1.52 7.16
N LEU A 68 11.70 0.51 7.69
CA LEU A 68 10.42 0.09 7.12
C LEU A 68 9.39 1.23 7.24
N ALA A 69 9.41 1.96 8.36
CA ALA A 69 8.59 3.16 8.58
C ALA A 69 8.83 4.23 7.52
N GLY A 70 10.08 4.48 7.12
CA GLY A 70 10.41 5.41 6.04
C GLY A 70 9.81 4.98 4.69
N ARG A 71 9.84 3.69 4.38
CA ARG A 71 9.26 3.14 3.14
C ARG A 71 7.74 3.25 3.11
N GLU A 72 7.07 3.06 4.24
CA GLU A 72 5.63 3.29 4.39
C GLU A 72 5.26 4.75 4.07
N VAL A 73 6.01 5.72 4.60
CA VAL A 73 5.82 7.13 4.27
C VAL A 73 6.16 7.41 2.81
N GLY A 74 7.24 6.82 2.29
CA GLY A 74 7.60 6.94 0.88
C GLY A 74 6.49 6.48 -0.07
N ALA A 75 5.86 5.34 0.22
CA ALA A 75 4.71 4.85 -0.54
C ALA A 75 3.51 5.81 -0.47
N CYS A 76 3.21 6.37 0.71
CA CYS A 76 2.15 7.36 0.88
C CYS A 76 2.43 8.63 0.05
N LEU A 77 3.67 9.13 0.04
CA LEU A 77 4.06 10.30 -0.75
C LEU A 77 3.93 10.05 -2.26
N VAL A 78 4.33 8.87 -2.75
CA VAL A 78 4.15 8.48 -4.16
C VAL A 78 2.66 8.40 -4.52
N SER A 79 1.84 7.79 -3.67
CA SER A 79 0.39 7.68 -3.88
C SER A 79 -0.29 9.06 -3.94
N ALA A 80 0.11 9.98 -3.06
CA ALA A 80 -0.39 11.36 -3.05
C ALA A 80 0.06 12.14 -4.28
N ALA A 81 1.32 11.97 -4.72
CA ALA A 81 1.85 12.63 -5.91
C ALA A 81 1.19 12.16 -7.22
N LEU A 82 0.72 10.90 -7.27
CA LEU A 82 -0.13 10.36 -8.35
C LEU A 82 -1.57 10.90 -8.28
N GLY A 83 -2.00 11.50 -7.17
CA GLY A 83 -3.39 11.90 -6.94
C GLY A 83 -4.33 10.71 -6.67
N TRP A 84 -3.80 9.49 -6.54
CA TRP A 84 -4.63 8.28 -6.39
C TRP A 84 -5.10 8.02 -4.97
N ASN A 85 -4.36 8.51 -3.96
CA ASN A 85 -4.66 8.35 -2.53
C ASN A 85 -4.93 6.89 -2.11
N LEU A 86 -4.24 5.94 -2.75
CA LEU A 86 -4.34 4.50 -2.47
C LEU A 86 -3.75 4.12 -1.11
N VAL A 87 -2.83 4.92 -0.59
CA VAL A 87 -2.22 4.68 0.72
C VAL A 87 -2.83 5.65 1.73
N PRO A 88 -3.40 5.15 2.83
CA PRO A 88 -3.92 6.03 3.88
C PRO A 88 -2.84 6.98 4.39
N ARG A 89 -3.23 8.17 4.84
CA ARG A 89 -2.28 9.17 5.36
C ARG A 89 -1.30 8.53 6.32
N THR A 90 -0.01 8.65 6.03
CA THR A 90 1.09 8.01 6.76
C THR A 90 2.19 9.02 7.03
N ILE A 91 2.65 9.08 8.27
CA ILE A 91 3.71 9.98 8.72
C ILE A 91 4.69 9.23 9.65
N VAL A 92 5.88 9.80 9.86
CA VAL A 92 6.77 9.41 10.97
C VAL A 92 6.69 10.46 12.06
N ARG A 93 6.49 10.02 13.29
CA ARG A 93 6.48 10.89 14.49
C ARG A 93 6.83 10.10 15.74
N ASP A 94 7.07 10.80 16.84
CA ASP A 94 7.24 10.17 18.14
C ASP A 94 5.89 9.70 18.69
N GLY A 95 5.91 8.51 19.29
CA GLY A 95 4.77 7.86 19.92
C GLY A 95 5.16 7.18 21.24
N PRO A 96 4.24 6.43 21.87
CA PRO A 96 4.45 5.81 23.18
C PRO A 96 5.67 4.88 23.25
N ALA A 97 6.09 4.33 22.12
CA ALA A 97 7.24 3.44 22.01
C ALA A 97 8.43 4.07 21.25
N GLY A 98 8.53 5.40 21.16
CA GLY A 98 9.55 6.15 20.44
C GLY A 98 9.11 6.53 19.03
N SER A 99 10.08 6.94 18.18
CA SER A 99 9.77 7.31 16.81
C SER A 99 9.24 6.13 16.00
N GLY A 100 8.22 6.35 15.19
CA GLY A 100 7.58 5.31 14.40
C GLY A 100 6.65 5.84 13.31
N MET A 101 6.21 4.95 12.46
CA MET A 101 5.18 5.21 11.47
C MET A 101 3.82 5.28 12.16
N VAL A 102 3.02 6.31 11.82
CA VAL A 102 1.61 6.44 12.17
C VAL A 102 0.82 6.56 10.88
N GLN A 103 -0.12 5.63 10.68
CA GLN A 103 -0.99 5.57 9.50
C GLN A 103 -2.44 5.66 9.92
N ARG A 104 -3.23 6.47 9.24
CA ARG A 104 -4.67 6.56 9.47
C ARG A 104 -5.31 5.16 9.29
N TRP A 105 -6.19 4.79 10.21
CA TRP A 105 -7.00 3.59 10.11
C TRP A 105 -7.99 3.70 8.94
N VAL A 106 -8.22 2.61 8.25
CA VAL A 106 -9.25 2.49 7.21
C VAL A 106 -10.43 1.75 7.82
N ASP A 107 -11.54 2.46 8.02
CA ASP A 107 -12.79 1.83 8.45
C ASP A 107 -13.37 1.03 7.28
N GLN A 108 -13.66 -0.25 7.52
CA GLN A 108 -14.18 -1.17 6.52
C GLN A 108 -15.66 -1.49 6.79
N PRO A 109 -16.45 -1.80 5.75
CA PRO A 109 -17.79 -2.34 5.96
C PRO A 109 -17.73 -3.61 6.81
N GLY A 110 -18.54 -3.69 7.85
CA GLY A 110 -18.56 -4.83 8.78
C GLY A 110 -17.67 -4.68 10.02
N ASP A 111 -16.92 -3.57 10.17
CA ASP A 111 -16.12 -3.30 11.36
C ASP A 111 -17.00 -2.94 12.59
N GLU A 112 -18.22 -2.46 12.38
CA GLU A 112 -19.13 -2.12 13.47
C GLU A 112 -19.85 -3.39 14.00
N VAL A 113 -20.05 -3.42 15.33
CA VAL A 113 -20.77 -4.53 15.98
C VAL A 113 -22.22 -4.55 15.54
N GLY A 114 -22.59 -5.54 14.73
CA GLY A 114 -23.93 -5.73 14.22
C GLY A 114 -24.08 -5.55 12.71
N ASP A 115 -23.03 -5.16 12.03
CA ASP A 115 -23.02 -5.15 10.57
C ASP A 115 -23.08 -6.57 9.99
N GLU A 116 -23.87 -6.77 8.96
CA GLU A 116 -23.80 -8.01 8.21
C GLU A 116 -22.52 -8.03 7.35
N PRO A 117 -21.80 -9.17 7.28
CA PRO A 117 -20.65 -9.30 6.41
C PRO A 117 -21.06 -8.99 4.96
N ALA A 118 -20.20 -8.33 4.22
CA ALA A 118 -20.43 -8.01 2.81
C ALA A 118 -20.81 -9.30 2.04
N ALA A 119 -21.87 -9.24 1.25
CA ALA A 119 -22.30 -10.39 0.45
C ALA A 119 -21.37 -10.57 -0.75
N GLY A 120 -20.65 -11.67 -0.83
CA GLY A 120 -19.78 -12.03 -1.94
C GLY A 120 -18.30 -12.07 -1.56
N PRO A 121 -17.40 -12.45 -2.51
CA PRO A 121 -15.99 -12.51 -2.27
C PRO A 121 -15.38 -11.11 -2.15
N ASP A 122 -14.29 -11.01 -1.37
CA ASP A 122 -13.48 -9.81 -1.26
C ASP A 122 -12.77 -9.48 -2.60
N LEU A 123 -12.23 -8.26 -2.73
CA LEU A 123 -11.49 -7.85 -3.93
C LEU A 123 -10.30 -8.79 -4.24
N VAL A 124 -9.70 -9.38 -3.23
CA VAL A 124 -8.72 -10.47 -3.34
C VAL A 124 -9.17 -11.56 -2.40
N ASP A 125 -9.34 -12.78 -2.90
CA ASP A 125 -9.92 -13.88 -2.10
C ASP A 125 -9.34 -15.25 -2.47
N LEU A 126 -9.56 -16.23 -1.58
CA LEU A 126 -9.30 -17.65 -1.80
C LEU A 126 -10.63 -18.39 -1.99
N LEU A 127 -10.92 -18.78 -3.21
CA LEU A 127 -12.16 -19.45 -3.55
C LEU A 127 -11.94 -20.96 -3.76
N PRO A 128 -12.94 -21.80 -3.47
CA PRO A 128 -12.88 -23.23 -3.77
C PRO A 128 -12.48 -23.49 -5.23
N ALA A 129 -11.63 -24.49 -5.49
CA ALA A 129 -11.18 -24.81 -6.83
C ALA A 129 -12.39 -25.06 -7.79
N GLY A 130 -12.29 -24.51 -9.00
CA GLY A 130 -13.36 -24.61 -10.00
C GLY A 130 -14.51 -23.60 -9.79
N HIS A 131 -14.51 -22.80 -8.73
CA HIS A 131 -15.49 -21.74 -8.50
C HIS A 131 -14.88 -20.37 -8.80
N LEU A 132 -15.01 -19.89 -10.04
CA LEU A 132 -14.54 -18.57 -10.45
C LEU A 132 -15.76 -17.71 -10.80
N PRO A 133 -16.15 -16.74 -9.94
CA PRO A 133 -17.24 -15.84 -10.22
C PRO A 133 -16.94 -14.93 -11.44
N PRO A 134 -17.96 -14.49 -12.18
CA PRO A 134 -17.79 -13.44 -13.19
C PRO A 134 -17.13 -12.19 -12.60
N GLY A 135 -16.19 -11.60 -13.36
CA GLY A 135 -15.46 -10.40 -12.92
C GLY A 135 -14.27 -10.66 -11.99
N PHE A 136 -13.86 -11.95 -11.81
CA PHE A 136 -12.66 -12.31 -11.10
C PHE A 136 -11.61 -12.94 -12.04
N LEU A 137 -10.33 -12.66 -11.75
CA LEU A 137 -9.19 -13.16 -12.47
C LEU A 137 -8.43 -14.17 -11.58
N PRO A 138 -8.17 -15.42 -12.08
CA PRO A 138 -7.43 -16.43 -11.33
C PRO A 138 -5.93 -16.12 -11.37
N ILE A 139 -5.24 -16.32 -10.22
CA ILE A 139 -3.83 -16.01 -10.04
C ILE A 139 -3.02 -17.28 -9.88
N LEU A 140 -3.38 -18.11 -8.91
CA LEU A 140 -2.72 -19.38 -8.66
C LEU A 140 -3.66 -20.37 -7.99
N GLN A 141 -3.39 -21.68 -8.18
CA GLN A 141 -4.01 -22.75 -7.41
C GLN A 141 -3.12 -23.13 -6.24
N ALA A 142 -3.74 -23.36 -5.08
CA ALA A 142 -3.06 -23.69 -3.83
C ALA A 142 -3.90 -24.69 -3.01
N TYR A 143 -3.40 -25.06 -1.85
CA TYR A 143 -4.15 -25.78 -0.82
C TYR A 143 -4.27 -24.87 0.40
N ASP A 144 -5.45 -24.84 0.99
CA ASP A 144 -5.67 -24.16 2.26
C ASP A 144 -5.12 -24.95 3.46
N TYR A 145 -5.31 -24.44 4.67
CA TYR A 145 -4.85 -25.10 5.91
C TYR A 145 -5.59 -26.41 6.21
N ALA A 146 -6.79 -26.64 5.65
CA ALA A 146 -7.53 -27.88 5.77
C ALA A 146 -7.08 -28.93 4.73
N GLY A 147 -6.29 -28.51 3.72
CA GLY A 147 -5.84 -29.33 2.61
C GLY A 147 -6.81 -29.35 1.43
N ASP A 148 -7.78 -28.44 1.40
CA ASP A 148 -8.71 -28.31 0.30
C ASP A 148 -8.10 -27.47 -0.83
N GLU A 149 -8.39 -27.84 -2.08
CA GLU A 149 -7.93 -27.07 -3.24
C GLU A 149 -8.66 -25.73 -3.33
N VAL A 150 -7.88 -24.66 -3.42
CA VAL A 150 -8.37 -23.28 -3.56
C VAL A 150 -7.69 -22.55 -4.71
N THR A 151 -8.35 -21.55 -5.24
CA THR A 151 -7.80 -20.63 -6.22
C THR A 151 -7.70 -19.25 -5.63
N LEU A 152 -6.50 -18.68 -5.57
CA LEU A 152 -6.30 -17.26 -5.30
C LEU A 152 -6.81 -16.47 -6.49
N VAL A 153 -7.71 -15.55 -6.25
CA VAL A 153 -8.36 -14.71 -7.26
C VAL A 153 -8.30 -13.24 -6.84
N HIS A 154 -8.42 -12.34 -7.80
CA HIS A 154 -8.77 -10.96 -7.51
C HIS A 154 -9.82 -10.44 -8.49
N ALA A 155 -10.57 -9.42 -8.08
CA ALA A 155 -11.57 -8.78 -8.92
C ALA A 155 -10.92 -8.07 -10.13
N ASP A 156 -11.58 -8.09 -11.28
CA ASP A 156 -11.24 -7.26 -12.44
C ASP A 156 -11.86 -5.85 -12.26
N ASP A 157 -11.31 -5.11 -11.28
CA ASP A 157 -11.79 -3.82 -10.81
C ASP A 157 -10.75 -2.73 -11.13
N PRO A 158 -11.14 -1.60 -11.78
CA PRO A 158 -10.19 -0.54 -12.15
C PRO A 158 -9.50 0.11 -10.96
N ARG A 159 -10.13 0.15 -9.76
CA ARG A 159 -9.50 0.68 -8.55
C ARG A 159 -8.36 -0.24 -8.10
N LEU A 160 -8.57 -1.56 -8.21
CA LEU A 160 -7.57 -2.56 -7.89
C LEU A 160 -6.46 -2.60 -8.96
N PHE A 161 -6.79 -2.36 -10.24
CA PHE A 161 -5.82 -2.21 -11.30
C PHE A 161 -4.84 -1.05 -11.04
N ARG A 162 -5.33 0.12 -10.59
CA ARG A 162 -4.47 1.22 -10.17
C ARG A 162 -3.54 0.83 -9.02
N LEU A 163 -4.01 0.03 -8.06
CA LEU A 163 -3.17 -0.49 -6.99
C LEU A 163 -2.10 -1.46 -7.53
N ALA A 164 -2.42 -2.29 -8.54
CA ALA A 164 -1.44 -3.15 -9.18
C ALA A 164 -0.35 -2.33 -9.92
N VAL A 165 -0.73 -1.30 -10.65
CA VAL A 165 0.23 -0.35 -11.28
C VAL A 165 1.07 0.35 -10.22
N PHE A 166 0.46 0.77 -9.12
CA PHE A 166 1.16 1.38 -7.99
C PHE A 166 2.23 0.44 -7.40
N ASP A 167 1.90 -0.84 -7.19
CA ASP A 167 2.86 -1.85 -6.71
C ASP A 167 4.06 -2.00 -7.66
N VAL A 168 3.85 -1.92 -8.97
CA VAL A 168 4.93 -1.91 -9.98
C VAL A 168 5.84 -0.68 -9.80
N LEU A 169 5.27 0.50 -9.67
CA LEU A 169 6.03 1.75 -9.53
C LEU A 169 6.87 1.77 -8.25
N ILE A 170 6.26 1.42 -7.11
CA ILE A 170 6.98 1.39 -5.82
C ILE A 170 7.78 0.11 -5.60
N ASN A 171 7.72 -0.87 -6.53
CA ASN A 171 8.39 -2.16 -6.41
C ASN A 171 8.04 -2.87 -5.10
N ASN A 172 6.74 -3.02 -4.83
CA ASN A 172 6.24 -3.64 -3.60
C ASN A 172 6.64 -5.12 -3.55
N ALA A 173 7.34 -5.53 -2.50
CA ALA A 173 7.86 -6.89 -2.35
C ALA A 173 6.96 -7.82 -1.51
N ASP A 174 5.77 -7.36 -1.06
CA ASP A 174 4.90 -8.16 -0.17
C ASP A 174 3.41 -7.79 -0.26
N ARG A 175 2.86 -7.53 -1.48
CA ARG A 175 1.41 -7.28 -1.61
C ARG A 175 0.63 -8.56 -1.42
N LYS A 176 0.02 -8.73 -0.27
CA LYS A 176 -0.88 -9.84 0.11
C LYS A 176 -2.35 -9.47 -0.09
N GLY A 177 -3.24 -10.46 -0.06
CA GLY A 177 -4.70 -10.24 -0.09
C GLY A 177 -5.17 -9.35 1.06
N GLY A 178 -4.77 -9.66 2.29
CA GLY A 178 -5.13 -8.87 3.47
C GLY A 178 -4.52 -7.46 3.55
N HIS A 179 -3.66 -7.07 2.59
CA HIS A 179 -3.14 -5.71 2.46
C HIS A 179 -3.97 -4.83 1.50
N VAL A 180 -5.05 -5.38 0.95
CA VAL A 180 -6.02 -4.67 0.11
C VAL A 180 -7.29 -4.47 0.93
N LEU A 181 -7.66 -3.22 1.19
CA LEU A 181 -8.82 -2.87 2.00
C LEU A 181 -9.84 -2.11 1.17
N THR A 182 -11.12 -2.39 1.42
CA THR A 182 -12.22 -1.57 0.88
C THR A 182 -12.74 -0.68 2.02
N GLY A 183 -12.59 0.63 1.88
CA GLY A 183 -13.09 1.58 2.85
C GLY A 183 -14.61 1.73 2.82
N VAL A 184 -15.20 2.21 3.92
CA VAL A 184 -16.64 2.58 3.98
C VAL A 184 -17.02 3.66 2.96
N ASP A 185 -16.05 4.43 2.47
CA ASP A 185 -16.19 5.41 1.39
C ASP A 185 -16.21 4.77 -0.01
N GLY A 186 -16.06 3.45 -0.09
CA GLY A 186 -15.99 2.68 -1.34
C GLY A 186 -14.65 2.79 -2.06
N ALA A 187 -13.64 3.46 -1.50
CA ALA A 187 -12.30 3.51 -2.07
C ALA A 187 -11.54 2.21 -1.78
N VAL A 188 -10.55 1.91 -2.62
CA VAL A 188 -9.61 0.80 -2.41
C VAL A 188 -8.31 1.36 -1.86
N TYR A 189 -7.85 0.78 -0.76
CA TYR A 189 -6.62 1.15 -0.10
C TYR A 189 -5.63 0.00 -0.09
N GLY A 190 -4.35 0.34 -0.23
CA GLY A 190 -3.24 -0.54 0.06
C GLY A 190 -2.57 -0.15 1.37
N VAL A 191 -2.22 -1.14 2.18
CA VAL A 191 -1.49 -0.97 3.44
C VAL A 191 -0.24 -1.83 3.47
N ASP A 192 0.61 -1.65 4.48
CA ASP A 192 1.82 -2.46 4.75
C ASP A 192 2.86 -2.39 3.62
N HIS A 193 3.35 -1.16 3.32
CA HIS A 193 4.33 -0.88 2.27
C HIS A 193 5.78 -0.82 2.79
N GLY A 194 6.07 -1.33 3.98
CA GLY A 194 7.40 -1.27 4.60
C GLY A 194 8.50 -1.97 3.80
N VAL A 195 8.15 -2.89 2.91
CA VAL A 195 9.09 -3.60 2.02
C VAL A 195 8.89 -3.20 0.56
N SER A 196 8.99 -1.91 0.28
CA SER A 196 8.87 -1.30 -1.04
C SER A 196 10.08 -0.41 -1.38
N LEU A 197 10.10 0.19 -2.57
CA LEU A 197 11.07 1.18 -3.04
C LEU A 197 12.52 0.68 -3.17
N HIS A 198 12.80 -0.62 -3.05
CA HIS A 198 14.13 -1.17 -3.21
C HIS A 198 14.72 -0.90 -4.60
N VAL A 199 16.06 -0.83 -4.70
CA VAL A 199 16.78 -0.59 -5.97
C VAL A 199 16.69 -1.77 -6.94
N GLU A 200 16.74 -3.00 -6.42
CA GLU A 200 16.60 -4.22 -7.22
C GLU A 200 15.12 -4.52 -7.47
N ASP A 201 14.82 -5.18 -8.59
CA ASP A 201 13.46 -5.68 -8.87
C ASP A 201 13.08 -6.79 -7.88
N LYS A 202 12.16 -6.46 -6.98
CA LYS A 202 11.65 -7.36 -5.93
C LYS A 202 10.13 -7.47 -5.96
N LEU A 203 9.46 -7.00 -7.00
CA LEU A 203 8.01 -7.01 -7.07
C LEU A 203 7.43 -8.39 -6.75
N ARG A 204 6.62 -8.47 -5.68
CA ARG A 204 5.87 -9.65 -5.27
C ARG A 204 4.46 -9.20 -4.91
N THR A 205 3.50 -9.64 -5.67
CA THR A 205 2.11 -9.20 -5.52
C THR A 205 1.14 -10.34 -5.83
N VAL A 206 -0.04 -10.29 -5.25
CA VAL A 206 -1.17 -11.15 -5.62
C VAL A 206 -1.98 -10.59 -6.79
N LEU A 207 -1.61 -9.44 -7.36
CA LEU A 207 -2.37 -8.71 -8.37
C LEU A 207 -1.88 -8.99 -9.81
N TRP A 208 -1.58 -10.25 -10.12
CA TRP A 208 -1.02 -10.66 -11.43
C TRP A 208 -2.06 -10.89 -12.53
N GLY A 209 -3.35 -10.76 -12.29
CA GLY A 209 -4.39 -11.05 -13.29
C GLY A 209 -4.35 -10.17 -14.54
N TRP A 210 -3.63 -9.05 -14.48
CA TRP A 210 -3.41 -8.15 -15.62
C TRP A 210 -2.02 -8.28 -16.25
N ALA A 211 -1.25 -9.31 -15.91
CA ALA A 211 0.08 -9.53 -16.49
C ALA A 211 0.03 -9.55 -18.04
N GLY A 212 0.91 -8.79 -18.69
CA GLY A 212 0.97 -8.64 -20.14
C GLY A 212 -0.16 -7.79 -20.76
N LYS A 213 -1.08 -7.23 -19.97
CA LYS A 213 -2.11 -6.31 -20.47
C LYS A 213 -1.58 -4.87 -20.55
N PRO A 214 -2.03 -4.08 -21.55
CA PRO A 214 -1.66 -2.67 -21.62
C PRO A 214 -2.23 -1.89 -20.43
N VAL A 215 -1.48 -0.89 -20.00
CA VAL A 215 -1.94 0.13 -19.04
C VAL A 215 -2.79 1.16 -19.80
N ASP A 216 -3.92 1.55 -19.23
CA ASP A 216 -4.84 2.49 -19.86
C ASP A 216 -4.29 3.94 -19.92
N ASP A 217 -4.80 4.72 -20.87
CA ASP A 217 -4.33 6.07 -21.14
C ASP A 217 -4.52 7.04 -19.95
N GLU A 218 -5.57 6.88 -19.13
CA GLU A 218 -5.82 7.71 -17.95
C GLU A 218 -4.73 7.45 -16.89
N THR A 219 -4.48 6.20 -16.58
CA THR A 219 -3.42 5.78 -15.67
C THR A 219 -2.04 6.25 -16.14
N LEU A 220 -1.75 6.15 -17.46
CA LEU A 220 -0.49 6.63 -18.05
C LEU A 220 -0.36 8.15 -17.98
N ALA A 221 -1.45 8.90 -18.14
CA ALA A 221 -1.42 10.35 -18.00
C ALA A 221 -1.03 10.77 -16.57
N ASP A 222 -1.57 10.10 -15.54
CA ASP A 222 -1.20 10.34 -14.14
C ASP A 222 0.28 10.00 -13.87
N VAL A 223 0.77 8.88 -14.41
CA VAL A 223 2.20 8.49 -14.30
C VAL A 223 3.11 9.48 -15.03
N ALA A 224 2.67 10.03 -16.18
CA ALA A 224 3.42 11.07 -16.88
C ALA A 224 3.46 12.39 -16.07
N ALA A 225 2.35 12.78 -15.46
CA ALA A 225 2.31 13.92 -14.55
C ALA A 225 3.25 13.73 -13.34
N LEU A 226 3.29 12.53 -12.76
CA LEU A 226 4.24 12.17 -11.70
C LEU A 226 5.70 12.31 -12.17
N ARG A 227 6.04 11.83 -13.38
CA ARG A 227 7.38 12.01 -13.96
C ARG A 227 7.76 13.49 -14.05
N ASP A 228 6.82 14.32 -14.51
CA ASP A 228 7.07 15.75 -14.74
C ASP A 228 7.21 16.51 -13.40
N GLY A 229 6.47 16.11 -12.36
CA GLY A 229 6.58 16.63 -10.99
C GLY A 229 7.62 15.93 -10.11
N PHE A 230 8.42 14.99 -10.64
CA PHE A 230 9.26 14.10 -9.86
C PHE A 230 10.29 14.80 -8.95
N ALA A 231 10.76 15.99 -9.34
CA ALA A 231 11.76 16.73 -8.57
C ALA A 231 11.22 17.12 -7.17
N GLU A 232 9.97 17.53 -7.07
CA GLU A 232 9.32 17.85 -5.79
C GLU A 232 9.12 16.59 -4.93
N LEU A 233 8.63 15.50 -5.53
CA LEU A 233 8.51 14.21 -4.84
C LEU A 233 9.87 13.71 -4.34
N ALA A 234 10.93 13.82 -5.13
CA ALA A 234 12.28 13.40 -4.74
C ALA A 234 12.76 14.13 -3.48
N GLU A 235 12.52 15.45 -3.36
CA GLU A 235 12.86 16.20 -2.13
C GLU A 235 12.08 15.69 -0.92
N GLN A 236 10.80 15.35 -1.08
CA GLN A 236 9.98 14.80 0.00
C GLN A 236 10.41 13.39 0.41
N LEU A 237 10.93 12.58 -0.53
CA LEU A 237 11.38 11.21 -0.27
C LEU A 237 12.75 11.14 0.42
N ARG A 238 13.62 12.14 0.28
CA ARG A 238 15.00 12.14 0.83
C ARG A 238 15.13 11.80 2.32
N PRO A 239 14.23 12.24 3.21
CA PRO A 239 14.29 11.86 4.62
C PRO A 239 13.95 10.40 4.89
N HIS A 240 13.35 9.69 3.93
CA HIS A 240 12.69 8.40 4.13
C HIS A 240 13.41 7.23 3.44
N VAL A 241 14.00 7.47 2.26
CA VAL A 241 14.68 6.46 1.44
C VAL A 241 15.97 7.03 0.84
N THR A 242 16.85 6.15 0.38
CA THR A 242 18.16 6.53 -0.18
C THR A 242 18.05 7.20 -1.53
N ALA A 243 19.08 7.94 -1.92
CA ALA A 243 19.16 8.55 -3.24
C ALA A 243 19.14 7.50 -4.39
N ALA A 244 19.70 6.31 -4.15
CA ALA A 244 19.68 5.20 -5.11
C ALA A 244 18.25 4.67 -5.31
N GLU A 245 17.47 4.55 -4.24
CA GLU A 245 16.06 4.12 -4.28
C GLU A 245 15.17 5.14 -4.98
N ILE A 246 15.40 6.44 -4.74
CA ILE A 246 14.72 7.53 -5.47
C ILE A 246 15.03 7.46 -6.96
N ALA A 247 16.29 7.23 -7.35
CA ALA A 247 16.67 7.06 -8.74
C ALA A 247 16.03 5.81 -9.38
N ALA A 248 15.96 4.71 -8.64
CA ALA A 248 15.30 3.48 -9.08
C ALA A 248 13.79 3.67 -9.28
N LEU A 249 13.11 4.40 -8.38
CA LEU A 249 11.71 4.77 -8.57
C LEU A 249 11.51 5.57 -9.87
N ARG A 250 12.37 6.58 -10.12
CA ARG A 250 12.31 7.35 -11.36
C ARG A 250 12.47 6.46 -12.59
N SER A 251 13.41 5.50 -12.53
CA SER A 251 13.64 4.57 -13.65
C SER A 251 12.44 3.70 -13.93
N ARG A 252 11.72 3.23 -12.88
CA ARG A 252 10.48 2.45 -13.05
C ARG A 252 9.33 3.28 -13.64
N ILE A 253 9.19 4.54 -13.23
CA ILE A 253 8.21 5.48 -13.82
C ILE A 253 8.48 5.66 -15.32
N VAL A 254 9.73 5.93 -15.71
CA VAL A 254 10.10 6.08 -17.12
C VAL A 254 9.90 4.77 -17.87
N GLY A 255 10.35 3.65 -17.30
CA GLY A 255 10.20 2.33 -17.93
C GLY A 255 8.75 1.95 -18.22
N LEU A 256 7.81 2.25 -17.30
CA LEU A 256 6.39 1.99 -17.54
C LEU A 256 5.78 2.90 -18.63
N LEU A 257 6.29 4.14 -18.77
CA LEU A 257 5.85 5.05 -19.84
C LEU A 257 6.44 4.66 -21.20
N ASP A 258 7.66 4.10 -21.25
CA ASP A 258 8.32 3.64 -22.48
C ASP A 258 7.74 2.31 -22.96
N ASP A 259 7.36 1.41 -22.06
CA ASP A 259 6.67 0.13 -22.33
C ASP A 259 5.42 0.02 -21.44
N PRO A 260 4.27 0.55 -21.89
CA PRO A 260 3.05 0.67 -21.08
C PRO A 260 2.28 -0.65 -20.96
N VAL A 261 2.98 -1.70 -20.52
CA VAL A 261 2.44 -3.04 -20.31
C VAL A 261 2.72 -3.51 -18.90
N MET A 262 1.72 -4.11 -18.27
CA MET A 262 1.88 -4.71 -16.95
C MET A 262 2.91 -5.84 -17.02
N PRO A 263 3.90 -5.88 -16.11
CA PRO A 263 4.94 -6.91 -16.13
C PRO A 263 4.37 -8.31 -15.93
N SER A 264 5.10 -9.31 -16.41
CA SER A 264 4.80 -10.72 -16.17
C SER A 264 5.48 -11.25 -14.89
N PRO A 265 4.94 -12.33 -14.28
CA PRO A 265 5.49 -12.93 -13.05
C PRO A 265 6.73 -13.80 -13.30
N ASP A 266 7.65 -13.36 -14.19
CA ASP A 266 8.82 -14.15 -14.66
C ASP A 266 9.99 -14.14 -13.68
N ARG A 267 9.79 -13.56 -12.48
CA ARG A 267 10.83 -13.40 -11.46
C ARG A 267 10.79 -14.51 -10.41
N HIS A 268 11.89 -14.67 -9.70
CA HIS A 268 11.95 -15.61 -8.59
C HIS A 268 10.99 -15.19 -7.47
N ARG A 269 10.04 -16.07 -7.11
CA ARG A 269 8.99 -15.82 -6.11
C ARG A 269 8.16 -14.57 -6.41
N PRO A 270 7.36 -14.56 -7.49
CA PRO A 270 6.57 -13.39 -7.87
C PRO A 270 5.40 -13.10 -6.92
N ILE A 271 5.02 -14.07 -6.07
CA ILE A 271 3.93 -13.97 -5.08
C ILE A 271 4.54 -14.01 -3.68
N PRO A 272 4.09 -13.15 -2.75
CA PRO A 272 4.50 -13.19 -1.35
C PRO A 272 4.00 -14.48 -0.69
N TRP A 273 4.68 -14.90 0.39
CA TRP A 273 4.23 -16.05 1.15
C TRP A 273 4.22 -15.75 2.66
N PRO A 274 3.11 -16.01 3.36
CA PRO A 274 1.79 -16.41 2.81
C PRO A 274 1.20 -15.32 1.91
N ALA A 275 0.26 -15.71 1.02
CA ALA A 275 -0.40 -14.79 0.09
C ALA A 275 -1.51 -13.96 0.77
N PHE A 276 -1.92 -14.37 1.98
CA PHE A 276 -2.88 -13.72 2.88
C PHE A 276 -2.26 -13.53 4.26
#